data_d8141bf24ceef46f1da0b10cec286875
#
_entry.id   d8141bf24ceef46f1da0b10cec286875
#
_cell.length_a   1.000
_cell.length_b   1.000
_cell.length_c   1.000
_cell.angle_alpha   90.00
_cell.angle_beta   90.00
_cell.angle_gamma   90.00
#
_symmetry.space_group_name_H-M   'P 1'
#
loop_
_entity.id
_entity.type
_entity.pdbx_description
1 polymer ?
#
loop_
_entity_poly.entity_id
_entity_poly.type
_entity_poly.pdbx_seq_one_letter_code
_entity_poly.pdbx_strand_id
1 'polypeptide(L)'
;QYPAKVEIGDHLAVIENGNIRAEVTEYGKIAFYNTHGKLLLKEYYRTWEYGTEGWRELDQISQLRAAGREYRSVGGDNYALRVRFEPNDEKFFGMGQYQQPTFDLKGSTLELEQKNTQASVPFLLSSNGYGLLWNDPSVGRATLGTNYTEVTSRSSKQID
;
A
#
# COMPACT_ATOMS: atom_id res chain seq x y z
N GLN A 1 -12.59 -5.68 21.19
CA GLN A 1 -11.26 -5.37 20.60
C GLN A 1 -10.38 -6.59 20.84
N TYR A 2 -9.94 -7.25 19.79
CA TYR A 2 -9.03 -8.39 19.93
C TYR A 2 -7.62 -7.83 20.19
N PRO A 3 -6.90 -8.32 21.21
CA PRO A 3 -5.52 -7.91 21.42
C PRO A 3 -4.68 -8.37 20.24
N ALA A 4 -3.84 -7.47 19.72
CA ALA A 4 -2.89 -7.83 18.69
C ALA A 4 -1.82 -8.76 19.29
N LYS A 5 -1.52 -9.84 18.57
CA LYS A 5 -0.37 -10.70 18.90
C LYS A 5 0.82 -10.22 18.09
N VAL A 6 1.93 -9.96 18.77
CA VAL A 6 3.17 -9.47 18.13
C VAL A 6 4.29 -10.44 18.44
N GLU A 7 4.97 -10.91 17.41
CA GLU A 7 6.18 -11.72 17.49
C GLU A 7 7.31 -11.03 16.73
N ILE A 8 8.45 -10.84 17.35
CA ILE A 8 9.61 -10.18 16.76
C ILE A 8 10.78 -11.18 16.78
N GLY A 9 11.20 -11.60 15.59
CA GLY A 9 12.39 -12.40 15.36
C GLY A 9 13.52 -11.58 14.73
N ASP A 10 14.65 -12.23 14.46
CA ASP A 10 15.85 -11.57 13.94
C ASP A 10 15.66 -10.99 12.52
N HIS A 11 14.85 -11.65 11.68
CA HIS A 11 14.67 -11.29 10.27
C HIS A 11 13.21 -10.94 9.91
N LEU A 12 12.28 -11.22 10.81
CA LEU A 12 10.85 -11.07 10.55
C LEU A 12 10.11 -10.67 11.81
N ALA A 13 9.30 -9.63 11.74
CA ALA A 13 8.27 -9.34 12.74
C ALA A 13 6.90 -9.72 12.17
N VAL A 14 6.05 -10.29 13.03
CA VAL A 14 4.68 -10.69 12.69
C VAL A 14 3.71 -10.03 13.63
N ILE A 15 2.64 -9.47 13.07
CA ILE A 15 1.54 -8.88 13.83
C ILE A 15 0.26 -9.53 13.37
N GLU A 16 -0.47 -10.14 14.29
CA GLU A 16 -1.78 -10.74 14.04
C GLU A 16 -2.86 -10.00 14.82
N ASN A 17 -3.93 -9.64 14.14
CA ASN A 17 -5.11 -9.03 14.75
C ASN A 17 -6.39 -9.45 14.02
N GLY A 18 -7.25 -10.20 14.70
CA GLY A 18 -8.46 -10.73 14.10
C GLY A 18 -8.15 -11.62 12.89
N ASN A 19 -8.59 -11.22 11.72
CA ASN A 19 -8.45 -12.00 10.47
C ASN A 19 -7.29 -11.55 9.58
N ILE A 20 -6.42 -10.66 10.07
CA ILE A 20 -5.28 -10.13 9.33
C ILE A 20 -4.00 -10.47 10.05
N ARG A 21 -3.00 -10.86 9.26
CA ARG A 21 -1.61 -11.03 9.65
C ARG A 21 -0.75 -10.13 8.79
N ALA A 22 0.08 -9.30 9.43
CA ALA A 22 1.11 -8.50 8.77
C ALA A 22 2.49 -9.08 9.06
N GLU A 23 3.32 -9.17 8.04
CA GLU A 23 4.73 -9.53 8.13
C GLU A 23 5.59 -8.34 7.76
N VAL A 24 6.58 -8.05 8.59
CA VAL A 24 7.55 -6.97 8.36
C VAL A 24 8.94 -7.58 8.38
N THR A 25 9.64 -7.53 7.24
CA THR A 25 11.00 -8.05 7.14
C THR A 25 12.00 -7.13 7.85
N GLU A 26 13.21 -7.60 8.13
CA GLU A 26 14.33 -6.81 8.66
C GLU A 26 14.65 -5.55 7.84
N TYR A 27 14.24 -5.52 6.57
CA TYR A 27 14.39 -4.38 5.66
C TYR A 27 13.17 -3.44 5.66
N GLY A 28 12.19 -3.71 6.53
CA GLY A 28 10.98 -2.91 6.65
C GLY A 28 9.95 -3.13 5.56
N LYS A 29 10.07 -4.19 4.73
CA LYS A 29 9.08 -4.55 3.71
C LYS A 29 7.87 -5.19 4.37
N ILE A 30 6.66 -4.75 4.01
CA ILE A 30 5.40 -5.21 4.61
C ILE A 30 4.61 -6.06 3.62
N ALA A 31 4.08 -7.17 4.12
CA ALA A 31 3.10 -7.99 3.43
C ALA A 31 1.93 -8.33 4.36
N PHE A 32 0.72 -8.38 3.81
CA PHE A 32 -0.50 -8.70 4.55
C PHE A 32 -1.11 -9.99 4.04
N TYR A 33 -1.54 -10.82 4.96
CA TYR A 33 -2.15 -12.11 4.71
C TYR A 33 -3.48 -12.25 5.46
N ASN A 34 -4.36 -13.10 4.95
CA ASN A 34 -5.52 -13.54 5.73
C ASN A 34 -5.14 -14.73 6.63
N THR A 35 -6.10 -15.18 7.47
CA THR A 35 -5.91 -16.32 8.39
C THR A 35 -5.64 -17.66 7.70
N HIS A 36 -5.89 -17.77 6.40
CA HIS A 36 -5.62 -18.97 5.59
C HIS A 36 -4.25 -18.90 4.89
N GLY A 37 -3.45 -17.88 5.18
CA GLY A 37 -2.14 -17.69 4.56
C GLY A 37 -2.18 -17.14 3.12
N LYS A 38 -3.36 -16.71 2.63
CA LYS A 38 -3.47 -16.05 1.32
C LYS A 38 -2.89 -14.66 1.41
N LEU A 39 -1.92 -14.34 0.53
CA LEU A 39 -1.41 -13.00 0.36
C LEU A 39 -2.53 -12.07 -0.12
N LEU A 40 -2.74 -10.96 0.60
CA LEU A 40 -3.72 -9.94 0.29
C LEU A 40 -3.09 -8.72 -0.36
N LEU A 41 -2.02 -8.21 0.25
CA LEU A 41 -1.36 -6.98 -0.17
C LEU A 41 0.12 -7.07 0.19
N LYS A 42 1.00 -6.63 -0.70
CA LYS A 42 2.44 -6.65 -0.49
C LYS A 42 3.06 -5.38 -1.05
N GLU A 43 3.94 -4.76 -0.30
CA GLU A 43 4.67 -3.60 -0.79
C GLU A 43 5.45 -3.93 -2.06
N TYR A 44 5.35 -3.02 -3.03
CA TYR A 44 6.06 -3.13 -4.29
C TYR A 44 7.55 -2.94 -4.07
N TYR A 45 8.31 -3.89 -4.58
CA TYR A 45 9.76 -3.81 -4.55
C TYR A 45 10.28 -4.19 -5.93
N ARG A 46 11.00 -3.29 -6.58
CA ARG A 46 11.65 -3.59 -7.84
C ARG A 46 13.15 -3.55 -7.65
N THR A 47 13.78 -4.70 -7.78
CA THR A 47 15.22 -4.85 -7.93
C THR A 47 15.53 -5.21 -9.36
N TRP A 48 16.63 -4.68 -9.87
CA TRP A 48 17.21 -5.11 -11.13
C TRP A 48 18.47 -5.92 -10.83
N GLU A 49 18.43 -7.19 -11.14
CA GLU A 49 19.63 -8.01 -11.20
C GLU A 49 19.85 -8.48 -12.64
N TYR A 50 21.05 -8.27 -13.13
CA TYR A 50 21.48 -8.81 -14.39
C TYR A 50 21.90 -10.26 -14.19
N GLY A 51 21.15 -11.22 -14.77
CA GLY A 51 21.64 -12.57 -15.07
C GLY A 51 21.40 -13.66 -14.03
N THR A 52 20.50 -13.52 -13.07
CA THR A 52 20.16 -14.61 -12.15
C THR A 52 18.75 -15.12 -12.36
N GLU A 53 18.61 -16.43 -12.57
CA GLU A 53 17.35 -17.13 -12.44
C GLU A 53 16.93 -17.13 -10.97
N GLY A 54 15.84 -16.49 -10.67
CA GLY A 54 15.27 -16.41 -9.34
C GLY A 54 15.61 -15.09 -8.66
N TRP A 55 14.59 -14.30 -8.56
CA TRP A 55 14.51 -13.11 -7.74
C TRP A 55 14.67 -13.49 -6.28
N ARG A 56 15.87 -13.76 -5.86
CA ARG A 56 16.18 -13.87 -4.45
C ARG A 56 16.12 -12.48 -3.86
N GLU A 57 15.78 -12.43 -2.58
CA GLU A 57 15.71 -11.25 -1.72
C GLU A 57 17.07 -10.54 -1.53
N LEU A 58 17.84 -10.41 -2.60
CA LEU A 58 19.03 -9.56 -2.68
C LEU A 58 18.66 -8.09 -2.87
N ASP A 59 17.48 -7.75 -2.41
CA ASP A 59 16.88 -6.42 -2.39
C ASP A 59 17.76 -5.32 -1.81
N GLN A 60 18.87 -5.70 -1.20
CA GLN A 60 19.65 -4.80 -0.38
C GLN A 60 20.84 -4.18 -1.06
N ILE A 61 21.28 -4.77 -2.13
CA ILE A 61 22.57 -4.41 -2.76
C ILE A 61 22.39 -3.65 -4.07
N SER A 62 21.22 -3.72 -4.68
CA SER A 62 20.99 -3.05 -5.95
C SER A 62 20.85 -1.53 -5.78
N GLN A 63 21.67 -0.77 -6.49
CA GLN A 63 21.59 0.69 -6.57
C GLN A 63 20.35 1.19 -7.34
N LEU A 64 19.61 0.31 -8.00
CA LEU A 64 18.44 0.61 -8.81
C LEU A 64 17.14 0.24 -8.10
N ARG A 65 17.05 0.47 -6.80
CA ARG A 65 15.85 0.21 -6.01
C ARG A 65 14.73 1.17 -6.36
N ALA A 66 13.55 0.64 -6.63
CA ALA A 66 12.31 1.38 -6.47
C ALA A 66 11.67 0.96 -5.14
N ALA A 67 11.79 1.79 -4.13
CA ALA A 67 11.19 1.54 -2.83
C ALA A 67 9.66 1.54 -2.94
N GLY A 68 8.99 0.62 -2.24
CA GLY A 68 7.54 0.62 -2.08
C GLY A 68 7.06 1.84 -1.31
N ARG A 69 7.84 2.30 -0.33
CA ARG A 69 7.58 3.54 0.43
C ARG A 69 8.65 4.58 0.19
N GLU A 70 8.22 5.81 0.05
CA GLU A 70 9.10 6.96 -0.09
C GLU A 70 8.59 8.12 0.77
N TYR A 71 9.50 8.73 1.49
CA TYR A 71 9.28 9.92 2.29
C TYR A 71 10.19 11.02 1.76
N ARG A 72 9.60 12.12 1.31
CA ARG A 72 10.34 13.28 0.83
C ARG A 72 9.98 14.51 1.66
N SER A 73 10.94 15.13 2.30
CA SER A 73 10.73 16.37 3.05
C SER A 73 10.17 17.47 2.14
N VAL A 74 9.11 18.14 2.60
CA VAL A 74 8.46 19.26 1.90
C VAL A 74 8.48 20.55 2.73
N GLY A 75 9.21 20.55 3.85
CA GLY A 75 9.36 21.68 4.75
C GLY A 75 8.35 21.66 5.90
N GLY A 76 8.61 22.45 6.93
CA GLY A 76 7.75 22.58 8.11
C GLY A 76 7.53 21.27 8.85
N ASP A 77 8.52 20.38 8.88
CA ASP A 77 8.42 19.06 9.53
C ASP A 77 7.32 18.17 8.94
N ASN A 78 7.08 18.31 7.63
CA ASN A 78 6.16 17.49 6.87
C ASN A 78 6.87 16.75 5.75
N TYR A 79 6.23 15.66 5.29
CA TYR A 79 6.73 14.80 4.23
C TYR A 79 5.66 14.58 3.16
N ALA A 80 6.06 14.61 1.91
CA ALA A 80 5.29 13.98 0.86
C ALA A 80 5.53 12.47 0.95
N LEU A 81 4.44 11.71 0.92
CA LEU A 81 4.45 10.26 1.11
C LEU A 81 4.01 9.56 -0.18
N ARG A 82 4.62 8.42 -0.42
CA ARG A 82 4.19 7.48 -1.45
C ARG A 82 4.31 6.07 -0.90
N VAL A 83 3.24 5.30 -1.04
CA VAL A 83 3.24 3.85 -0.78
C VAL A 83 2.74 3.14 -2.03
N ARG A 84 3.48 2.14 -2.47
CA ARG A 84 3.18 1.35 -3.65
C ARG A 84 3.12 -0.13 -3.30
N PHE A 85 2.12 -0.81 -3.85
CA PHE A 85 1.91 -2.25 -3.67
C PHE A 85 2.06 -2.98 -4.99
N GLU A 86 2.47 -4.24 -4.91
CA GLU A 86 2.57 -5.15 -6.05
C GLU A 86 1.20 -5.33 -6.72
N PRO A 87 1.17 -5.55 -8.04
CA PRO A 87 -0.08 -5.80 -8.73
C PRO A 87 -0.67 -7.13 -8.28
N ASN A 88 -1.99 -7.16 -8.19
CA ASN A 88 -2.76 -8.36 -7.91
C ASN A 88 -3.96 -8.39 -8.86
N ASP A 89 -4.41 -9.60 -9.24
CA ASP A 89 -5.60 -9.79 -10.06
C ASP A 89 -6.86 -9.64 -9.19
N GLU A 90 -7.21 -8.42 -8.86
CA GLU A 90 -8.32 -8.04 -8.01
C GLU A 90 -9.10 -6.88 -8.61
N LYS A 91 -10.35 -6.77 -8.21
CA LYS A 91 -11.21 -5.62 -8.47
C LYS A 91 -11.23 -4.72 -7.27
N PHE A 92 -11.34 -3.42 -7.53
CA PHE A 92 -11.37 -2.41 -6.50
C PHE A 92 -12.71 -1.66 -6.49
N PHE A 93 -13.21 -1.39 -5.28
CA PHE A 93 -14.47 -0.70 -5.04
C PHE A 93 -14.31 0.32 -3.91
N GLY A 94 -15.32 1.15 -3.68
CA GLY A 94 -15.33 2.13 -2.59
C GLY A 94 -14.75 3.47 -3.01
N MET A 95 -13.87 4.04 -2.19
CA MET A 95 -13.19 5.34 -2.35
C MET A 95 -14.12 6.57 -2.27
N GLY A 96 -15.41 6.39 -1.98
CA GLY A 96 -16.38 7.46 -1.92
C GLY A 96 -17.17 7.65 -3.21
N GLN A 97 -17.54 8.88 -3.52
CA GLN A 97 -18.34 9.21 -4.70
C GLN A 97 -17.52 10.03 -5.69
N TYR A 98 -17.17 9.43 -6.80
CA TYR A 98 -16.50 10.05 -7.93
C TYR A 98 -17.37 9.96 -9.18
N GLN A 99 -17.22 10.91 -10.10
CA GLN A 99 -17.88 10.89 -11.41
C GLN A 99 -17.16 9.92 -12.36
N GLN A 100 -17.22 8.63 -12.07
CA GLN A 100 -16.59 7.60 -12.88
C GLN A 100 -17.63 6.69 -13.50
N PRO A 101 -17.46 6.28 -14.76
CA PRO A 101 -18.43 5.44 -15.47
C PRO A 101 -18.37 3.97 -15.07
N THR A 102 -17.36 3.58 -14.29
CA THR A 102 -17.09 2.17 -13.94
C THR A 102 -17.27 1.92 -12.44
N PHE A 103 -17.87 0.79 -12.12
CA PHE A 103 -18.01 0.33 -10.74
C PHE A 103 -16.70 -0.28 -10.21
N ASP A 104 -15.98 -1.04 -11.05
CA ASP A 104 -14.63 -1.51 -10.76
C ASP A 104 -13.63 -0.39 -11.02
N LEU A 105 -12.93 0.01 -9.99
CA LEU A 105 -11.96 1.11 -10.02
C LEU A 105 -10.57 0.67 -10.51
N LYS A 106 -10.37 -0.61 -10.84
CA LYS A 106 -9.08 -1.09 -11.38
C LYS A 106 -8.76 -0.38 -12.68
N GLY A 107 -7.55 0.14 -12.79
CA GLY A 107 -7.10 0.98 -13.91
C GLY A 107 -7.38 2.48 -13.74
N SER A 108 -8.04 2.89 -12.65
CA SER A 108 -8.38 4.29 -12.40
C SER A 108 -7.32 5.00 -11.55
N THR A 109 -7.30 6.34 -11.68
CA THR A 109 -6.58 7.23 -10.79
C THR A 109 -7.57 8.22 -10.18
N LEU A 110 -7.57 8.32 -8.85
CA LEU A 110 -8.47 9.16 -8.08
C LEU A 110 -7.68 10.21 -7.31
N GLU A 111 -8.09 11.47 -7.38
CA GLU A 111 -7.58 12.51 -6.51
C GLU A 111 -8.25 12.41 -5.13
N LEU A 112 -7.45 12.27 -4.08
CA LEU A 112 -7.93 12.20 -2.70
C LEU A 112 -8.08 13.62 -2.14
N GLU A 113 -9.12 14.31 -2.59
CA GLU A 113 -9.47 15.65 -2.14
C GLU A 113 -10.98 15.85 -2.23
N GLN A 114 -11.50 16.71 -1.37
CA GLN A 114 -12.90 17.11 -1.45
C GLN A 114 -13.06 18.20 -2.51
N LYS A 115 -13.96 17.98 -3.46
CA LYS A 115 -14.33 18.94 -4.50
C LYS A 115 -15.84 19.07 -4.59
N ASN A 116 -16.28 20.15 -5.23
CA ASN A 116 -17.68 20.22 -5.64
C ASN A 116 -17.98 19.04 -6.58
N THR A 117 -19.08 18.36 -6.39
CA THR A 117 -19.53 17.18 -7.15
C THR A 117 -18.82 15.85 -6.85
N GLN A 118 -17.90 15.78 -5.90
CA GLN A 118 -17.31 14.52 -5.44
C GLN A 118 -17.11 14.50 -3.92
N ALA A 119 -17.24 13.30 -3.34
CA ALA A 119 -16.92 13.04 -1.94
C ALA A 119 -15.83 11.97 -1.89
N SER A 120 -14.64 12.36 -1.47
CA SER A 120 -13.51 11.44 -1.30
C SER A 120 -13.58 10.76 0.06
N VAL A 121 -13.61 9.43 0.06
CA VAL A 121 -13.48 8.59 1.26
C VAL A 121 -12.35 7.61 0.96
N PRO A 122 -11.15 7.78 1.54
CA PRO A 122 -9.98 6.99 1.15
C PRO A 122 -10.02 5.58 1.76
N PHE A 123 -11.11 4.86 1.52
CA PHE A 123 -11.34 3.49 1.93
C PHE A 123 -11.61 2.62 0.71
N LEU A 124 -10.64 1.80 0.36
CA LEU A 124 -10.66 0.87 -0.76
C LEU A 124 -11.14 -0.49 -0.30
N LEU A 125 -12.04 -1.09 -1.06
CA LEU A 125 -12.48 -2.47 -0.90
C LEU A 125 -11.94 -3.32 -2.03
N SER A 126 -11.34 -4.46 -1.70
CA SER A 126 -10.81 -5.43 -2.66
C SER A 126 -11.71 -6.65 -2.79
N SER A 127 -11.87 -7.17 -4.02
CA SER A 127 -12.49 -8.46 -4.28
C SER A 127 -11.76 -9.65 -3.63
N ASN A 128 -10.53 -9.44 -3.15
CA ASN A 128 -9.78 -10.41 -2.37
C ASN A 128 -10.20 -10.50 -0.90
N GLY A 129 -11.22 -9.70 -0.49
CA GLY A 129 -11.84 -9.78 0.84
C GLY A 129 -11.10 -8.98 1.91
N TYR A 130 -10.47 -7.87 1.54
CA TYR A 130 -9.90 -6.92 2.48
C TYR A 130 -10.34 -5.48 2.18
N GLY A 131 -10.20 -4.61 3.17
CA GLY A 131 -10.30 -3.16 3.01
C GLY A 131 -8.99 -2.48 3.37
N LEU A 132 -8.64 -1.44 2.64
CA LEU A 132 -7.50 -0.57 2.91
C LEU A 132 -8.01 0.84 3.20
N LEU A 133 -7.80 1.32 4.41
CA LEU A 133 -8.04 2.70 4.80
C LEU A 133 -6.72 3.47 4.71
N TRP A 134 -6.70 4.53 3.92
CA TRP A 134 -5.62 5.51 3.92
C TRP A 134 -5.99 6.65 4.86
N ASN A 135 -5.59 6.52 6.13
CA ASN A 135 -5.96 7.47 7.18
C ASN A 135 -5.00 8.67 7.22
N ASP A 136 -5.04 9.47 6.18
CA ASP A 136 -4.22 10.67 6.04
C ASP A 136 -5.11 11.84 5.58
N PRO A 137 -5.15 12.96 6.32
CA PRO A 137 -5.97 14.13 5.98
C PRO A 137 -5.40 14.97 4.83
N SER A 138 -4.20 14.67 4.37
CA SER A 138 -3.55 15.41 3.30
C SER A 138 -4.20 15.12 1.95
N VAL A 139 -4.22 16.12 1.10
CA VAL A 139 -4.53 15.91 -0.33
C VAL A 139 -3.52 14.92 -0.93
N GLY A 140 -4.02 13.97 -1.69
CA GLY A 140 -3.21 12.92 -2.28
C GLY A 140 -3.81 12.35 -3.55
N ARG A 141 -3.36 11.17 -3.90
CA ARG A 141 -3.82 10.44 -5.09
C ARG A 141 -3.78 8.94 -4.84
N ALA A 142 -4.80 8.23 -5.29
CA ALA A 142 -4.81 6.79 -5.38
C ALA A 142 -4.76 6.36 -6.85
N THR A 143 -3.71 5.66 -7.25
CA THR A 143 -3.55 5.06 -8.58
C THR A 143 -3.78 3.56 -8.44
N LEU A 144 -4.91 3.08 -8.93
CA LEU A 144 -5.35 1.69 -8.87
C LEU A 144 -4.99 0.96 -10.17
N GLY A 145 -3.71 1.04 -10.54
CA GLY A 145 -3.22 0.55 -11.83
C GLY A 145 -3.21 -0.97 -11.94
N THR A 146 -3.04 -1.46 -13.16
CA THR A 146 -2.82 -2.89 -13.44
C THR A 146 -1.40 -3.34 -13.10
N ASN A 147 -0.44 -2.41 -13.10
CA ASN A 147 0.97 -2.70 -12.87
C ASN A 147 1.38 -2.52 -11.40
N TYR A 148 0.64 -1.73 -10.66
CA TYR A 148 0.82 -1.46 -9.22
C TYR A 148 -0.40 -0.71 -8.68
N THR A 149 -0.58 -0.78 -7.38
CA THR A 149 -1.47 0.11 -6.64
C THR A 149 -0.61 1.09 -5.86
N GLU A 150 -0.90 2.39 -5.96
CA GLU A 150 -0.11 3.43 -5.29
C GLU A 150 -1.02 4.44 -4.61
N VAL A 151 -0.68 4.82 -3.40
CA VAL A 151 -1.32 5.94 -2.70
C VAL A 151 -0.25 6.96 -2.33
N THR A 152 -0.57 8.23 -2.53
CA THR A 152 0.32 9.35 -2.21
C THR A 152 -0.37 10.36 -1.33
N SER A 153 0.42 11.08 -0.52
CA SER A 153 0.03 12.27 0.22
C SER A 153 1.00 13.40 -0.07
N ARG A 154 0.49 14.62 -0.20
CA ARG A 154 1.34 15.79 -0.55
C ARG A 154 2.10 16.32 0.64
N SER A 155 1.52 16.25 1.83
CA SER A 155 2.13 16.82 3.05
C SER A 155 1.50 16.19 4.28
N SER A 156 2.25 15.36 4.97
CA SER A 156 1.80 14.69 6.19
C SER A 156 2.92 14.55 7.20
N LYS A 157 2.57 14.46 8.48
CA LYS A 157 3.52 14.15 9.56
C LYS A 157 3.56 12.68 9.89
N GLN A 158 2.50 11.98 9.58
CA GLN A 158 2.31 10.57 9.94
C GLN A 158 1.39 9.91 8.91
N ILE A 159 1.51 8.61 8.78
CA ILE A 159 0.67 7.76 7.95
C ILE A 159 0.16 6.60 8.81
N ASP A 160 -1.14 6.35 8.73
CA ASP A 160 -1.82 5.24 9.41
C ASP A 160 -2.57 4.37 8.40
#